data_004a625ce7f93a1cb748b7f647f6fa6f
#
_entry.id   004a625ce7f93a1cb748b7f647f6fa6f
#
_cell.length_a   1.000
_cell.length_b   1.000
_cell.length_c   1.000
_cell.angle_alpha   90.00
_cell.angle_beta   90.00
_cell.angle_gamma   90.00
#
_symmetry.space_group_name_H-M   'P 1'
#
loop_
_entity.id
_entity.type
_entity.pdbx_description
1 polymer ?
#
loop_
_entity_poly.entity_id
_entity_poly.type
_entity_poly.pdbx_seq_one_letter_code
_entity_poly.pdbx_strand_id
1 'polypeptide(L)'
;MRYLVLLLCFLSPVAFPDDALVNPVAKKIKVTVMKGLNKSNVDFEGYCDLMIEMKHSKGYARIKKVRTSGDSKVCKQAKKHLPTKKRFKYSFPEKYIRLHITY
;
A
#
# COMPACT_ATOMS: atom_id res chain seq x y z
N MET A 1 24.91 -29.51 14.59
CA MET A 1 24.66 -30.13 13.30
C MET A 1 23.26 -29.90 12.79
N ARG A 2 22.35 -30.82 12.99
CA ARG A 2 20.97 -30.69 12.52
C ARG A 2 20.23 -29.54 13.16
N TYR A 3 20.70 -29.03 14.26
CA TYR A 3 20.04 -27.90 14.94
C TYR A 3 20.18 -26.60 14.23
N LEU A 4 21.17 -26.46 13.37
CA LEU A 4 21.39 -25.25 12.60
C LEU A 4 20.27 -25.01 11.58
N VAL A 5 19.70 -26.11 11.07
CA VAL A 5 18.61 -26.00 10.10
C VAL A 5 17.38 -25.33 10.71
N LEU A 6 17.12 -25.63 11.98
CA LEU A 6 15.98 -25.04 12.68
C LEU A 6 16.14 -23.54 12.86
N LEU A 7 17.37 -23.09 13.12
CA LEU A 7 17.62 -21.66 13.28
C LEU A 7 17.36 -20.87 12.02
N LEU A 8 17.64 -21.46 10.86
CA LEU A 8 17.41 -20.79 9.59
C LEU A 8 15.94 -20.46 9.35
N CYS A 9 15.04 -21.27 9.89
CA CYS A 9 13.61 -21.03 9.74
C CYS A 9 13.15 -19.74 10.43
N PHE A 10 13.87 -19.29 11.44
CA PHE A 10 13.51 -18.09 12.18
C PHE A 10 14.16 -16.83 11.63
N LEU A 11 15.00 -16.97 10.64
CA LEU A 11 15.71 -15.85 10.04
C LEU A 11 14.98 -15.30 8.81
N SER A 12 13.78 -15.78 8.55
CA SER A 12 12.97 -15.26 7.46
C SER A 12 12.68 -13.78 7.68
N PRO A 13 12.96 -12.93 6.71
CA PRO A 13 12.70 -11.50 6.86
C PRO A 13 11.21 -11.26 7.01
N VAL A 14 10.88 -10.35 7.89
CA VAL A 14 9.49 -9.88 7.99
C VAL A 14 9.28 -8.90 6.85
N ALA A 15 8.59 -9.36 5.82
CA ALA A 15 8.23 -8.49 4.71
C ALA A 15 7.00 -7.68 5.09
N PHE A 16 7.02 -6.38 4.83
CA PHE A 16 5.83 -5.58 4.96
C PHE A 16 4.83 -6.01 3.89
N PRO A 17 3.55 -6.23 4.25
CA PRO A 17 2.57 -6.62 3.26
C PRO A 17 2.36 -5.52 2.24
N ASP A 18 2.43 -5.89 0.97
CA ASP A 18 2.15 -5.00 -0.13
C ASP A 18 1.15 -5.70 -1.04
N ASP A 19 -0.10 -5.37 -0.87
CA ASP A 19 -1.20 -6.03 -1.57
C ASP A 19 -1.22 -5.73 -3.07
N ALA A 20 -0.41 -4.76 -3.52
CA ALA A 20 -0.32 -4.44 -4.94
C ALA A 20 0.19 -5.62 -5.78
N LEU A 21 0.88 -6.57 -5.16
CA LEU A 21 1.40 -7.74 -5.86
C LEU A 21 0.29 -8.74 -6.23
N VAL A 22 -0.78 -8.79 -5.46
CA VAL A 22 -1.83 -9.81 -5.62
C VAL A 22 -3.23 -9.23 -5.80
N ASN A 23 -3.43 -7.97 -5.51
CA ASN A 23 -4.74 -7.32 -5.59
C ASN A 23 -4.74 -6.25 -6.68
N PRO A 24 -5.52 -6.44 -7.77
CA PRO A 24 -5.55 -5.47 -8.87
C PRO A 24 -6.00 -4.06 -8.46
N VAL A 25 -6.92 -3.95 -7.51
CA VAL A 25 -7.37 -2.65 -7.00
C VAL A 25 -6.21 -1.96 -6.28
N ALA A 26 -5.53 -2.69 -5.41
CA ALA A 26 -4.37 -2.18 -4.70
C ALA A 26 -3.27 -1.72 -5.66
N LYS A 27 -3.05 -2.48 -6.72
CA LYS A 27 -2.05 -2.12 -7.73
C LYS A 27 -2.40 -0.80 -8.42
N LYS A 28 -3.66 -0.61 -8.78
CA LYS A 28 -4.11 0.64 -9.42
C LYS A 28 -3.94 1.83 -8.49
N ILE A 29 -4.24 1.66 -7.22
CA ILE A 29 -4.06 2.71 -6.21
C ILE A 29 -2.58 3.06 -6.08
N LYS A 30 -1.73 2.05 -5.96
CA LYS A 30 -0.29 2.26 -5.82
C LYS A 30 0.30 2.99 -7.03
N VAL A 31 -0.09 2.58 -8.23
CA VAL A 31 0.37 3.23 -9.48
C VAL A 31 -0.01 4.71 -9.49
N THR A 32 -1.24 5.02 -9.08
CA THR A 32 -1.73 6.40 -9.03
C THR A 32 -0.91 7.23 -8.05
N VAL A 33 -0.66 6.69 -6.86
CA VAL A 33 0.12 7.38 -5.83
C VAL A 33 1.56 7.61 -6.31
N MET A 34 2.18 6.59 -6.88
CA MET A 34 3.56 6.70 -7.35
C MET A 34 3.70 7.71 -8.50
N LYS A 35 2.74 7.74 -9.42
CA LYS A 35 2.72 8.76 -10.48
C LYS A 35 2.62 10.16 -9.89
N GLY A 36 1.77 10.36 -8.89
CA GLY A 36 1.62 11.64 -8.23
C GLY A 36 2.91 12.07 -7.54
N LEU A 37 3.55 11.17 -6.82
CA LEU A 37 4.82 11.45 -6.15
C LEU A 37 5.90 11.84 -7.14
N ASN A 38 6.02 11.10 -8.24
CA ASN A 38 7.03 11.37 -9.25
C ASN A 38 6.81 12.72 -9.93
N LYS A 39 5.56 13.12 -10.14
CA LYS A 39 5.24 14.42 -10.72
C LYS A 39 5.41 15.58 -9.75
N SER A 40 5.32 15.32 -8.46
CA SER A 40 5.42 16.36 -7.44
C SER A 40 6.82 16.96 -7.33
N ASN A 41 7.83 16.26 -7.85
CA ASN A 41 9.20 16.72 -7.84
C ASN A 41 9.66 17.15 -6.45
N VAL A 42 9.33 16.34 -5.46
CA VAL A 42 9.66 16.62 -4.07
C VAL A 42 11.10 16.24 -3.77
N ASP A 43 11.70 16.96 -2.86
CA ASP A 43 13.12 16.89 -2.56
C ASP A 43 13.39 16.12 -1.28
N PHE A 44 12.76 14.95 -1.14
CA PHE A 44 12.98 14.09 0.00
C PHE A 44 12.79 12.63 -0.38
N GLU A 45 13.41 11.75 0.42
CA GLU A 45 13.33 10.31 0.25
C GLU A 45 12.78 9.68 1.51
N GLY A 46 12.22 8.49 1.37
CA GLY A 46 11.72 7.75 2.51
C GLY A 46 10.64 6.76 2.13
N TYR A 47 9.90 6.29 3.13
CA TYR A 47 8.83 5.34 2.88
C TYR A 47 7.55 5.74 3.61
N CYS A 48 6.46 5.21 3.12
CA CYS A 48 5.17 5.31 3.80
C CYS A 48 4.39 4.02 3.61
N ASP A 49 3.94 3.45 4.72
CA ASP A 49 3.02 2.33 4.71
C ASP A 49 1.61 2.86 4.84
N LEU A 50 0.78 2.48 3.88
CA LEU A 50 -0.63 2.88 3.85
C LEU A 50 -1.49 1.70 4.23
N MET A 51 -2.38 1.90 5.20
CA MET A 51 -3.47 0.97 5.46
C MET A 51 -4.75 1.64 5.01
N ILE A 52 -5.35 1.12 3.94
CA ILE A 52 -6.51 1.70 3.30
C ILE A 52 -7.73 0.85 3.61
N GLU A 53 -8.75 1.49 4.19
CA GLU A 53 -10.04 0.83 4.39
C GLU A 53 -10.91 1.12 3.18
N MET A 54 -11.42 0.05 2.55
CA MET A 54 -12.25 0.14 1.37
C MET A 54 -13.72 -0.03 1.72
N LYS A 55 -14.57 0.65 0.99
CA LYS A 55 -16.02 0.47 1.04
C LYS A 55 -16.47 -0.19 -0.24
N HIS A 56 -17.17 -1.31 -0.14
CA HIS A 56 -17.65 -2.07 -1.29
C HIS A 56 -19.16 -1.90 -1.46
N SER A 57 -19.57 -1.66 -2.69
CA SER A 57 -20.99 -1.52 -3.01
C SER A 57 -21.23 -1.83 -4.48
N LYS A 58 -22.14 -2.75 -4.75
CA LYS A 58 -22.60 -3.06 -6.12
C LYS A 58 -21.47 -3.38 -7.10
N GLY A 59 -20.48 -4.17 -6.64
CA GLY A 59 -19.36 -4.57 -7.48
C GLY A 59 -18.24 -3.56 -7.61
N TYR A 60 -18.34 -2.43 -6.91
CA TYR A 60 -17.33 -1.39 -6.92
C TYR A 60 -16.80 -1.14 -5.51
N ALA A 61 -15.55 -0.73 -5.45
CA ALA A 61 -14.88 -0.39 -4.21
C ALA A 61 -14.34 1.03 -4.29
N ARG A 62 -14.36 1.75 -3.18
CA ARG A 62 -13.71 3.05 -3.09
C ARG A 62 -13.07 3.22 -1.73
N ILE A 63 -12.12 4.13 -1.67
CA ILE A 63 -11.38 4.39 -0.44
C ILE A 63 -12.30 5.10 0.55
N LYS A 64 -12.42 4.52 1.75
CA LYS A 64 -13.20 5.11 2.84
C LYS A 64 -12.31 5.86 3.81
N LYS A 65 -11.17 5.25 4.18
CA LYS A 65 -10.31 5.75 5.23
C LYS A 65 -8.88 5.30 4.96
N VAL A 66 -7.89 6.08 5.40
CA VAL A 66 -6.50 5.68 5.28
C VAL A 66 -5.76 5.99 6.57
N ARG A 67 -4.90 5.06 6.97
CA ARG A 67 -3.94 5.25 8.06
C ARG A 67 -2.55 5.15 7.47
N THR A 68 -1.63 5.91 8.01
CA THR A 68 -0.26 5.94 7.51
C THR A 68 0.73 5.71 8.64
N SER A 69 1.88 5.13 8.27
CA SER A 69 3.00 4.91 9.16
C SER A 69 4.28 5.06 8.35
N GLY A 70 5.27 5.74 8.90
CA GLY A 70 6.54 5.94 8.23
C GLY A 70 6.94 7.42 8.22
N ASP A 71 7.61 7.82 7.14
CA ASP A 71 8.07 9.19 6.97
C ASP A 71 6.90 10.15 6.82
N SER A 72 6.81 11.15 7.70
CA SER A 72 5.68 12.07 7.68
C SER A 72 5.56 12.84 6.37
N LYS A 73 6.67 13.24 5.78
CA LYS A 73 6.68 13.97 4.51
C LYS A 73 6.22 13.09 3.35
N VAL A 74 6.74 11.87 3.27
CA VAL A 74 6.34 10.91 2.25
C VAL A 74 4.88 10.54 2.42
N CYS A 75 4.45 10.27 3.64
CA CYS A 75 3.06 9.91 3.93
C CYS A 75 2.08 11.03 3.58
N LYS A 76 2.44 12.26 3.87
CA LYS A 76 1.61 13.41 3.53
C LYS A 76 1.40 13.51 2.02
N GLN A 77 2.47 13.36 1.24
CA GLN A 77 2.38 13.39 -0.20
C GLN A 77 1.64 12.18 -0.77
N ALA A 78 1.90 10.99 -0.21
CA ALA A 78 1.20 9.78 -0.63
C ALA A 78 -0.31 9.92 -0.43
N LYS A 79 -0.73 10.40 0.72
CA LYS A 79 -2.16 10.62 1.00
C LYS A 79 -2.79 11.62 0.03
N LYS A 80 -2.06 12.67 -0.31
CA LYS A 80 -2.52 13.71 -1.23
C LYS A 80 -2.88 13.13 -2.60
N HIS A 81 -2.16 12.11 -3.04
CA HIS A 81 -2.35 11.52 -4.36
C HIS A 81 -3.26 10.28 -4.36
N LEU A 82 -3.85 9.93 -3.23
CA LEU A 82 -4.79 8.82 -3.18
C LEU A 82 -6.05 9.13 -3.99
N PRO A 83 -6.50 8.19 -4.85
CA PRO A 83 -7.70 8.40 -5.67
C PRO A 83 -8.99 8.16 -4.87
N THR A 84 -9.27 9.04 -3.91
CA THR A 84 -10.37 8.88 -2.96
C THR A 84 -11.76 8.99 -3.57
N LYS A 85 -11.87 9.62 -4.72
CA LYS A 85 -13.17 9.79 -5.40
C LYS A 85 -13.43 8.74 -6.47
N LYS A 86 -12.42 7.92 -6.77
CA LYS A 86 -12.53 6.92 -7.84
C LYS A 86 -13.16 5.64 -7.32
N ARG A 87 -14.00 5.03 -8.16
CA ARG A 87 -14.55 3.70 -7.90
C ARG A 87 -13.77 2.69 -8.70
N PHE A 88 -13.47 1.55 -8.07
CA PHE A 88 -12.71 0.47 -8.68
C PHE A 88 -13.58 -0.77 -8.77
N LYS A 89 -13.58 -1.39 -9.93
CA LYS A 89 -14.20 -2.69 -10.10
C LYS A 89 -13.32 -3.73 -9.42
N TYR A 90 -13.89 -4.64 -8.66
CA TYR A 90 -13.12 -5.63 -7.93
C TYR A 90 -13.62 -7.05 -8.17
N SER A 91 -12.71 -8.01 -8.04
CA SER A 91 -13.04 -9.44 -8.10
C SER A 91 -13.23 -10.03 -6.70
N PHE A 92 -12.45 -9.53 -5.75
CA PHE A 92 -12.51 -9.99 -4.36
C PHE A 92 -12.75 -8.79 -3.45
N PRO A 93 -13.75 -8.85 -2.56
CA PRO A 93 -13.99 -7.76 -1.63
C PRO A 93 -12.97 -7.79 -0.50
N GLU A 94 -11.96 -6.96 -0.58
CA GLU A 94 -10.99 -6.80 0.49
C GLU A 94 -11.24 -5.50 1.22
N LYS A 95 -11.58 -5.61 2.50
CA LYS A 95 -11.90 -4.44 3.31
C LYS A 95 -10.68 -3.57 3.56
N TYR A 96 -9.53 -4.19 3.76
CA TYR A 96 -8.29 -3.47 4.03
C TYR A 96 -7.24 -3.79 2.99
N ILE A 97 -6.61 -2.75 2.47
CA ILE A 97 -5.51 -2.84 1.52
C ILE A 97 -4.28 -2.22 2.17
N ARG A 98 -3.17 -2.94 2.14
CA ARG A 98 -1.90 -2.47 2.67
C ARG A 98 -0.96 -2.20 1.51
N LEU A 99 -0.38 -1.01 1.49
CA LEU A 99 0.56 -0.61 0.46
C LEU A 99 1.84 -0.07 1.10
N HIS A 100 2.96 -0.51 0.58
CA HIS A 100 4.27 0.00 0.97
C HIS A 100 4.77 0.91 -0.14
N ILE A 101 4.95 2.19 0.17
CA ILE A 101 5.40 3.20 -0.77
C ILE A 101 6.82 3.60 -0.41
N THR A 102 7.74 3.50 -1.36
CA THR A 102 9.09 4.02 -1.23
C THR A 102 9.31 5.11 -2.27
N TYR A 103 10.04 6.15 -1.87
CA TYR A 103 10.27 7.26 -2.78
C TYR A 103 11.68 7.80 -2.63
#